data_224d813f8cf904f85fb30334eb8e42c9
#
_entry.id   224d813f8cf904f85fb30334eb8e42c9
#
_cell.length_a   1.000
_cell.length_b   1.000
_cell.length_c   1.000
_cell.angle_alpha   90.00
_cell.angle_beta   90.00
_cell.angle_gamma   90.00
#
_symmetry.space_group_name_H-M   'P 1'
#
loop_
_entity.id
_entity.type
_entity.pdbx_description
1 polymer ?
#
loop_
_entity_poly.entity_id
_entity_poly.type
_entity_poly.pdbx_seq_one_letter_code
_entity_poly.pdbx_strand_id
1 'polypeptide(L)'
;MDNLMSVDQLTVQQLKIFLAVYKHKSASLAAAELGVTNSTVSRALAAARSVFDDVLFVRTANGFVPTNKAHELASPTSDIVSILRKIDTRYTRFLPATCTGSIEIRAYDEFNYAVQRVIQTRIQPLAPRMHFHVSALTYDCVNELLNGTVDYAVVYEGFNDNRLNFECFSQTGDIFLLCRKGHPLLSGDFSASDLSCYPLVEIDNYRDNSSPLLVDICHEVGSNMCVRAYTESVASAFQLIASSDSVAVICNQFTLRFANTVTGLDYIKLPTPILTRIRKLRSAVKPIGNYIAYGHTNQSPVFQWVLRQLVDGLAEDWKLALQANSKEIHPKS
;
A
#
# COMPACT_ATOMS: atom_id res chain seq x y z
N MET A 1 -14.02 -48.99 -6.53
CA MET A 1 -13.46 -48.29 -5.36
C MET A 1 -12.40 -47.37 -5.88
N ASP A 2 -12.80 -46.16 -6.22
CA ASP A 2 -11.89 -45.16 -6.76
C ASP A 2 -10.97 -44.69 -5.65
N ASN A 3 -9.68 -44.92 -5.86
CA ASN A 3 -8.62 -44.47 -4.96
C ASN A 3 -8.47 -42.97 -5.14
N LEU A 4 -9.36 -42.16 -4.55
CA LEU A 4 -9.23 -40.73 -4.46
C LEU A 4 -7.93 -40.43 -3.74
N MET A 5 -6.95 -39.92 -4.46
CA MET A 5 -5.69 -39.47 -3.87
C MET A 5 -6.01 -38.42 -2.80
N SER A 6 -5.56 -38.63 -1.57
CA SER A 6 -5.77 -37.69 -0.46
C SER A 6 -4.90 -36.47 -0.63
N VAL A 7 -5.37 -35.32 -0.13
CA VAL A 7 -4.61 -34.07 -0.06
C VAL A 7 -3.25 -34.26 0.63
N ASP A 8 -3.15 -35.22 1.55
CA ASP A 8 -1.90 -35.61 2.24
C ASP A 8 -0.78 -36.09 1.30
N GLN A 9 -1.10 -36.42 0.06
CA GLN A 9 -0.12 -36.85 -0.93
C GLN A 9 0.53 -35.67 -1.69
N LEU A 10 0.01 -34.46 -1.50
CA LEU A 10 0.61 -33.27 -2.09
C LEU A 10 1.80 -32.80 -1.26
N THR A 11 2.92 -32.63 -1.92
CA THR A 11 4.12 -32.06 -1.31
C THR A 11 4.01 -30.54 -1.19
N VAL A 12 4.72 -29.96 -0.24
CA VAL A 12 4.86 -28.50 -0.09
C VAL A 12 5.30 -27.81 -1.39
N GLN A 13 6.21 -28.47 -2.14
CA GLN A 13 6.68 -27.94 -3.42
C GLN A 13 5.55 -27.87 -4.46
N GLN A 14 4.66 -28.86 -4.48
CA GLN A 14 3.51 -28.87 -5.38
C GLN A 14 2.51 -27.77 -5.03
N LEU A 15 2.28 -27.51 -3.73
CA LEU A 15 1.45 -26.39 -3.28
C LEU A 15 2.06 -25.03 -3.66
N LYS A 16 3.38 -24.86 -3.50
CA LYS A 16 4.08 -23.64 -3.96
C LYS A 16 3.97 -23.46 -5.47
N ILE A 17 4.09 -24.54 -6.25
CA ILE A 17 3.94 -24.50 -7.71
C ILE A 17 2.51 -24.12 -8.10
N PHE A 18 1.49 -24.70 -7.46
CA PHE A 18 0.10 -24.32 -7.71
C PHE A 18 -0.12 -22.81 -7.52
N LEU A 19 0.35 -22.24 -6.40
CA LEU A 19 0.23 -20.80 -6.11
C LEU A 19 0.99 -19.94 -7.14
N ALA A 20 2.19 -20.33 -7.52
CA ALA A 20 2.98 -19.60 -8.52
C ALA A 20 2.29 -19.58 -9.89
N VAL A 21 1.69 -20.72 -10.30
CA VAL A 21 0.90 -20.79 -11.54
C VAL A 21 -0.39 -19.99 -11.44
N TYR A 22 -1.05 -20.00 -10.27
CA TYR A 22 -2.24 -19.19 -10.02
C TYR A 22 -1.95 -17.68 -10.12
N LYS A 23 -0.81 -17.25 -9.57
CA LYS A 23 -0.34 -15.86 -9.58
C LYS A 23 0.02 -15.40 -11.00
N HIS A 24 0.88 -16.16 -11.67
CA HIS A 24 1.45 -15.76 -12.96
C HIS A 24 0.63 -16.15 -14.19
N LYS A 25 -0.33 -17.06 -14.00
CA LYS A 25 -1.11 -17.64 -15.12
C LYS A 25 -0.22 -18.22 -16.23
N SER A 26 1.01 -18.60 -15.86
CA SER A 26 2.06 -19.10 -16.76
C SER A 26 2.95 -20.12 -16.07
N ALA A 27 3.10 -21.31 -16.68
CA ALA A 27 3.99 -22.35 -16.19
C ALA A 27 5.47 -21.92 -16.24
N SER A 28 5.88 -21.21 -17.29
CA SER A 28 7.25 -20.77 -17.47
C SER A 28 7.66 -19.71 -16.44
N LEU A 29 6.77 -18.74 -16.14
CA LEU A 29 7.03 -17.74 -15.10
C LEU A 29 7.03 -18.36 -13.70
N ALA A 30 6.12 -19.30 -13.43
CA ALA A 30 6.11 -20.04 -12.17
C ALA A 30 7.39 -20.89 -12.01
N ALA A 31 7.86 -21.52 -13.07
CA ALA A 31 9.10 -22.29 -13.07
C ALA A 31 10.31 -21.38 -12.76
N ALA A 32 10.37 -20.20 -13.39
CA ALA A 32 11.43 -19.22 -13.18
C ALA A 32 11.41 -18.67 -11.72
N GLU A 33 10.24 -18.31 -11.19
CA GLU A 33 10.12 -17.83 -9.80
C GLU A 33 10.61 -18.85 -8.78
N LEU A 34 10.28 -20.13 -9.00
CA LEU A 34 10.59 -21.19 -8.04
C LEU A 34 11.94 -21.92 -8.31
N GLY A 35 12.69 -21.53 -9.36
CA GLY A 35 13.94 -22.16 -9.73
C GLY A 35 13.79 -23.64 -10.15
N VAL A 36 12.65 -24.02 -10.75
CA VAL A 36 12.35 -25.38 -11.18
C VAL A 36 12.17 -25.46 -12.71
N THR A 37 12.12 -26.68 -13.24
CA THR A 37 11.86 -26.88 -14.67
C THR A 37 10.37 -26.85 -15.00
N ASN A 38 10.01 -26.51 -16.26
CA ASN A 38 8.62 -26.62 -16.74
C ASN A 38 8.05 -28.03 -16.60
N SER A 39 8.88 -29.07 -16.74
CA SER A 39 8.49 -30.46 -16.51
C SER A 39 8.08 -30.70 -15.07
N THR A 40 8.78 -30.10 -14.10
CA THR A 40 8.43 -30.17 -12.68
C THR A 40 7.09 -29.47 -12.42
N VAL A 41 6.86 -28.30 -13.02
CA VAL A 41 5.57 -27.60 -12.92
C VAL A 41 4.44 -28.46 -13.49
N SER A 42 4.63 -29.06 -14.67
CA SER A 42 3.61 -29.91 -15.30
C SER A 42 3.26 -31.13 -14.45
N ARG A 43 4.27 -31.79 -13.85
CA ARG A 43 4.03 -32.93 -12.93
C ARG A 43 3.30 -32.53 -11.66
N ALA A 44 3.66 -31.38 -11.09
CA ALA A 44 2.99 -30.86 -9.90
C ALA A 44 1.50 -30.55 -10.17
N LEU A 45 1.20 -29.91 -11.30
CA LEU A 45 -0.18 -29.65 -11.70
C LEU A 45 -0.95 -30.93 -12.00
N ALA A 46 -0.30 -31.94 -12.58
CA ALA A 46 -0.93 -33.25 -12.82
C ALA A 46 -1.32 -33.95 -11.49
N ALA A 47 -0.41 -33.91 -10.50
CA ALA A 47 -0.70 -34.43 -9.16
C ALA A 47 -1.86 -33.68 -8.49
N ALA A 48 -1.86 -32.36 -8.54
CA ALA A 48 -2.93 -31.55 -7.96
C ALA A 48 -4.29 -31.82 -8.64
N ARG A 49 -4.32 -31.96 -9.96
CA ARG A 49 -5.53 -32.34 -10.70
C ARG A 49 -6.12 -33.68 -10.26
N SER A 50 -5.24 -34.65 -10.05
CA SER A 50 -5.65 -35.98 -9.59
C SER A 50 -6.21 -35.96 -8.16
N VAL A 51 -5.67 -35.12 -7.28
CA VAL A 51 -6.13 -35.00 -5.88
C VAL A 51 -7.45 -34.28 -5.78
N PHE A 52 -7.63 -33.21 -6.55
CA PHE A 52 -8.83 -32.35 -6.45
C PHE A 52 -9.93 -32.71 -7.48
N ASP A 53 -9.68 -33.68 -8.34
CA ASP A 53 -10.56 -34.10 -9.42
C ASP A 53 -11.06 -32.90 -10.26
N ASP A 54 -10.13 -31.98 -10.58
CA ASP A 54 -10.40 -30.77 -11.33
C ASP A 54 -9.19 -30.40 -12.20
N VAL A 55 -9.45 -29.82 -13.37
CA VAL A 55 -8.39 -29.37 -14.28
C VAL A 55 -7.55 -28.21 -13.71
N LEU A 56 -8.06 -27.52 -12.71
CA LEU A 56 -7.52 -26.38 -11.96
C LEU A 56 -7.12 -25.19 -12.85
N PHE A 57 -6.50 -25.43 -13.98
CA PHE A 57 -6.09 -24.40 -14.94
C PHE A 57 -6.38 -24.84 -16.36
N VAL A 58 -7.20 -24.08 -17.06
CA VAL A 58 -7.50 -24.26 -18.47
C VAL A 58 -6.42 -23.55 -19.30
N ARG A 59 -5.81 -24.25 -20.23
CA ARG A 59 -4.80 -23.67 -21.14
C ARG A 59 -5.49 -22.87 -22.24
N THR A 60 -5.08 -21.64 -22.44
CA THR A 60 -5.53 -20.74 -23.50
C THR A 60 -4.35 -20.22 -24.32
N ALA A 61 -4.62 -19.49 -25.39
CA ALA A 61 -3.59 -18.84 -26.21
C ALA A 61 -2.74 -17.84 -25.37
N ASN A 62 -3.34 -17.23 -24.31
CA ASN A 62 -2.71 -16.22 -23.48
C ASN A 62 -2.19 -16.77 -22.13
N GLY A 63 -2.10 -18.09 -21.96
CA GLY A 63 -1.63 -18.71 -20.71
C GLY A 63 -2.69 -19.58 -20.03
N PHE A 64 -2.71 -19.58 -18.72
CA PHE A 64 -3.64 -20.36 -17.91
C PHE A 64 -4.78 -19.51 -17.35
N VAL A 65 -5.99 -20.05 -17.38
CA VAL A 65 -7.18 -19.49 -16.71
C VAL A 65 -7.54 -20.42 -15.56
N PRO A 66 -7.56 -19.94 -14.30
CA PRO A 66 -7.97 -20.73 -13.15
C PRO A 66 -9.44 -21.14 -13.23
N THR A 67 -9.76 -22.35 -12.77
CA THR A 67 -11.15 -22.79 -12.55
C THR A 67 -11.70 -22.20 -11.25
N ASN A 68 -13.03 -22.29 -11.03
CA ASN A 68 -13.63 -21.94 -9.75
C ASN A 68 -13.00 -22.72 -8.59
N LYS A 69 -12.69 -23.99 -8.79
CA LYS A 69 -12.01 -24.83 -7.82
C LYS A 69 -10.60 -24.30 -7.49
N ALA A 70 -9.85 -23.85 -8.50
CA ALA A 70 -8.55 -23.25 -8.28
C ALA A 70 -8.65 -21.93 -7.49
N HIS A 71 -9.70 -21.13 -7.70
CA HIS A 71 -9.97 -19.92 -6.90
C HIS A 71 -10.26 -20.27 -5.43
N GLU A 72 -11.11 -21.27 -5.17
CA GLU A 72 -11.40 -21.74 -3.80
C GLU A 72 -10.17 -22.25 -3.08
N LEU A 73 -9.26 -22.96 -3.78
CA LEU A 73 -8.06 -23.55 -3.20
C LEU A 73 -6.93 -22.55 -2.98
N ALA A 74 -6.94 -21.40 -3.64
CA ALA A 74 -5.83 -20.45 -3.60
C ALA A 74 -5.59 -19.90 -2.19
N SER A 75 -6.64 -19.46 -1.48
CA SER A 75 -6.53 -18.93 -0.12
C SER A 75 -6.00 -19.97 0.87
N PRO A 76 -6.64 -21.12 1.08
CA PRO A 76 -6.16 -22.12 2.05
C PRO A 76 -4.75 -22.64 1.72
N THR A 77 -4.40 -22.77 0.42
CA THR A 77 -3.05 -23.17 0.02
C THR A 77 -2.02 -22.08 0.38
N SER A 78 -2.36 -20.81 0.21
CA SER A 78 -1.52 -19.69 0.62
C SER A 78 -1.25 -19.70 2.12
N ASP A 79 -2.27 -20.00 2.94
CA ASP A 79 -2.15 -20.08 4.39
C ASP A 79 -1.17 -21.18 4.82
N ILE A 80 -1.27 -22.36 4.22
CA ILE A 80 -0.35 -23.47 4.46
C ILE A 80 1.09 -23.10 4.12
N VAL A 81 1.32 -22.52 2.94
CA VAL A 81 2.66 -22.11 2.50
C VAL A 81 3.22 -21.00 3.39
N SER A 82 2.36 -20.07 3.85
CA SER A 82 2.74 -19.03 4.81
C SER A 82 3.19 -19.62 6.14
N ILE A 83 2.45 -20.59 6.70
CA ILE A 83 2.82 -21.28 7.94
C ILE A 83 4.17 -21.99 7.80
N LEU A 84 4.40 -22.66 6.67
CA LEU A 84 5.67 -23.35 6.41
C LEU A 84 6.85 -22.38 6.28
N ARG A 85 6.65 -21.21 5.66
CA ARG A 85 7.66 -20.14 5.65
C ARG A 85 8.04 -19.70 7.06
N LYS A 86 7.07 -19.60 7.98
CA LYS A 86 7.31 -19.25 9.39
C LYS A 86 8.18 -20.29 10.11
N ILE A 87 8.02 -21.57 9.80
CA ILE A 87 8.86 -22.64 10.34
C ILE A 87 10.30 -22.48 9.84
N ASP A 88 10.48 -22.32 8.54
CA ASP A 88 11.80 -22.21 7.89
C ASP A 88 12.63 -21.03 8.45
N THR A 89 12.00 -19.88 8.65
CA THR A 89 12.67 -18.67 9.14
C THR A 89 12.98 -18.68 10.63
N ARG A 90 12.31 -19.48 11.45
CA ARG A 90 12.58 -19.59 12.91
C ARG A 90 13.82 -20.41 13.24
N TYR A 91 14.22 -21.32 12.36
CA TYR A 91 15.27 -22.30 12.64
C TYR A 91 16.56 -22.09 11.85
N THR A 92 16.58 -21.16 10.89
CA THR A 92 17.77 -20.82 10.13
C THR A 92 18.45 -19.56 10.69
N ARG A 93 19.80 -19.56 10.72
CA ARG A 93 20.56 -18.35 11.10
C ARG A 93 20.27 -17.24 10.11
N PHE A 94 19.70 -16.15 10.61
CA PHE A 94 19.34 -15.01 9.79
C PHE A 94 20.59 -14.28 9.27
N LEU A 95 20.78 -14.29 7.96
CA LEU A 95 21.77 -13.52 7.22
C LEU A 95 21.06 -12.86 6.03
N PRO A 96 20.89 -11.54 6.02
CA PRO A 96 20.13 -10.86 4.95
C PRO A 96 20.61 -11.21 3.55
N ALA A 97 21.94 -11.28 3.34
CA ALA A 97 22.53 -11.59 2.04
C ALA A 97 22.18 -12.98 1.47
N THR A 98 21.78 -13.91 2.33
CA THR A 98 21.39 -15.28 1.91
C THR A 98 19.89 -15.48 1.84
N CYS A 99 19.11 -14.52 2.32
CA CYS A 99 17.65 -14.61 2.30
C CYS A 99 17.11 -14.58 0.88
N THR A 100 16.13 -15.44 0.63
CA THR A 100 15.38 -15.53 -0.61
C THR A 100 13.88 -15.47 -0.31
N GLY A 101 13.07 -15.13 -1.28
CA GLY A 101 11.63 -15.07 -1.17
C GLY A 101 11.06 -13.72 -1.58
N SER A 102 9.76 -13.57 -1.48
CA SER A 102 9.04 -12.33 -1.80
C SER A 102 8.43 -11.72 -0.55
N ILE A 103 8.39 -10.42 -0.52
CA ILE A 103 7.65 -9.59 0.45
C ILE A 103 6.58 -8.82 -0.31
N GLU A 104 5.35 -8.98 0.11
CA GLU A 104 4.18 -8.30 -0.47
C GLU A 104 3.80 -7.12 0.42
N ILE A 105 3.76 -5.92 -0.17
CA ILE A 105 3.48 -4.67 0.55
C ILE A 105 2.30 -3.98 -0.12
N ARG A 106 1.33 -3.57 0.67
CA ARG A 106 0.29 -2.63 0.27
C ARG A 106 0.66 -1.24 0.72
N ALA A 107 0.39 -0.23 -0.10
CA ALA A 107 0.62 1.15 0.31
C ALA A 107 -0.40 2.07 -0.35
N TYR A 108 -0.77 3.15 0.34
CA TYR A 108 -1.38 4.27 -0.35
C TYR A 108 -0.43 4.83 -1.40
N ASP A 109 -0.97 5.34 -2.51
CA ASP A 109 -0.17 5.89 -3.63
C ASP A 109 0.86 6.92 -3.16
N GLU A 110 0.52 7.70 -2.17
CA GLU A 110 1.36 8.72 -1.54
C GLU A 110 2.63 8.17 -0.87
N PHE A 111 2.63 6.91 -0.44
CA PHE A 111 3.79 6.25 0.18
C PHE A 111 4.59 5.39 -0.81
N ASN A 112 4.00 5.06 -1.96
CA ASN A 112 4.55 4.07 -2.88
C ASN A 112 6.00 4.39 -3.27
N TYR A 113 6.28 5.62 -3.69
CA TYR A 113 7.64 6.03 -4.05
C TYR A 113 8.62 5.94 -2.86
N ALA A 114 8.22 6.37 -1.67
CA ALA A 114 9.08 6.33 -0.49
C ALA A 114 9.40 4.89 -0.09
N VAL A 115 8.42 3.99 -0.12
CA VAL A 115 8.60 2.54 0.13
C VAL A 115 9.57 1.94 -0.88
N GLN A 116 9.36 2.17 -2.18
CA GLN A 116 10.25 1.69 -3.24
C GLN A 116 11.68 2.19 -3.06
N ARG A 117 11.85 3.46 -2.71
CA ARG A 117 13.15 4.05 -2.46
C ARG A 117 13.86 3.40 -1.28
N VAL A 118 13.18 3.19 -0.16
CA VAL A 118 13.74 2.49 1.02
C VAL A 118 14.16 1.06 0.65
N ILE A 119 13.33 0.35 -0.11
CA ILE A 119 13.67 -0.99 -0.60
C ILE A 119 14.96 -0.94 -1.41
N GLN A 120 15.07 -0.06 -2.39
CA GLN A 120 16.23 0.02 -3.29
C GLN A 120 17.50 0.47 -2.59
N THR A 121 17.41 1.42 -1.64
CA THR A 121 18.61 2.03 -1.03
C THR A 121 19.07 1.36 0.25
N ARG A 122 18.18 0.70 1.00
CA ARG A 122 18.51 0.10 2.30
C ARG A 122 18.41 -1.41 2.34
N ILE A 123 17.41 -1.99 1.66
CA ILE A 123 17.12 -3.42 1.81
C ILE A 123 17.80 -4.24 0.73
N GLN A 124 17.62 -3.91 -0.54
CA GLN A 124 18.20 -4.67 -1.66
C GLN A 124 19.72 -4.78 -1.64
N PRO A 125 20.50 -3.74 -1.24
CA PRO A 125 21.95 -3.89 -1.14
C PRO A 125 22.38 -4.93 -0.11
N LEU A 126 21.59 -5.15 0.94
CA LEU A 126 21.85 -6.12 2.00
C LEU A 126 21.22 -7.48 1.75
N ALA A 127 20.12 -7.53 1.00
CA ALA A 127 19.35 -8.73 0.69
C ALA A 127 19.03 -8.85 -0.81
N PRO A 128 20.04 -9.00 -1.69
CA PRO A 128 19.88 -8.89 -3.14
C PRO A 128 19.06 -10.02 -3.77
N ARG A 129 18.80 -11.10 -3.03
CA ARG A 129 17.99 -12.24 -3.50
C ARG A 129 16.52 -12.18 -3.09
N MET A 130 16.14 -11.16 -2.34
CA MET A 130 14.74 -10.93 -1.97
C MET A 130 14.01 -10.15 -3.06
N HIS A 131 12.76 -10.48 -3.28
CA HIS A 131 11.86 -9.79 -4.20
C HIS A 131 10.82 -9.01 -3.40
N PHE A 132 10.53 -7.80 -3.83
CA PHE A 132 9.54 -6.94 -3.20
C PHE A 132 8.48 -6.55 -4.22
N HIS A 133 7.24 -6.72 -3.85
CA HIS A 133 6.10 -6.27 -4.63
C HIS A 133 5.31 -5.24 -3.83
N VAL A 134 5.28 -4.02 -4.35
CA VAL A 134 4.53 -2.92 -3.73
C VAL A 134 3.35 -2.58 -4.64
N SER A 135 2.15 -2.61 -4.08
CA SER A 135 0.91 -2.36 -4.81
C SER A 135 -0.06 -1.52 -3.99
N ALA A 136 -1.11 -1.02 -4.65
CA ALA A 136 -2.12 -0.22 -4.00
C ALA A 136 -2.85 -0.98 -2.89
N LEU A 137 -3.37 -0.24 -1.92
CA LEU A 137 -4.24 -0.80 -0.89
C LEU A 137 -5.50 -1.38 -1.52
N THR A 138 -6.01 -2.45 -0.94
CA THR A 138 -7.26 -3.09 -1.33
C THR A 138 -8.28 -2.96 -0.20
N TYR A 139 -9.57 -3.09 -0.52
CA TYR A 139 -10.63 -3.16 0.51
C TYR A 139 -10.48 -4.35 1.45
N ASP A 140 -9.81 -5.42 1.01
CA ASP A 140 -9.58 -6.65 1.78
C ASP A 140 -8.22 -6.67 2.50
N CYS A 141 -7.50 -5.55 2.52
CA CYS A 141 -6.13 -5.46 3.04
C CYS A 141 -5.99 -6.01 4.46
N VAL A 142 -6.98 -5.79 5.33
CA VAL A 142 -6.97 -6.34 6.70
C VAL A 142 -6.93 -7.87 6.67
N ASN A 143 -7.77 -8.51 5.88
CA ASN A 143 -7.77 -9.97 5.74
C ASN A 143 -6.49 -10.47 5.04
N GLU A 144 -5.99 -9.74 4.04
CA GLU A 144 -4.71 -10.05 3.38
C GLU A 144 -3.54 -10.04 4.38
N LEU A 145 -3.50 -9.10 5.32
CA LEU A 145 -2.51 -9.04 6.40
C LEU A 145 -2.69 -10.16 7.42
N LEU A 146 -3.94 -10.47 7.79
CA LEU A 146 -4.24 -11.50 8.78
C LEU A 146 -3.93 -12.92 8.27
N ASN A 147 -4.20 -13.19 7.00
CA ASN A 147 -3.92 -14.48 6.38
C ASN A 147 -2.48 -14.60 5.82
N GLY A 148 -1.72 -13.50 5.81
CA GLY A 148 -0.32 -13.46 5.41
C GLY A 148 -0.10 -13.52 3.88
N THR A 149 -1.11 -13.20 3.07
CA THR A 149 -0.93 -12.98 1.62
C THR A 149 -0.25 -11.64 1.35
N VAL A 150 -0.38 -10.69 2.27
CA VAL A 150 0.35 -9.44 2.35
C VAL A 150 1.14 -9.42 3.65
N ASP A 151 2.40 -9.00 3.57
CA ASP A 151 3.28 -8.92 4.73
C ASP A 151 3.12 -7.59 5.48
N TYR A 152 3.03 -6.47 4.76
CA TYR A 152 2.92 -5.14 5.34
C TYR A 152 1.93 -4.26 4.59
N ALA A 153 1.32 -3.33 5.33
CA ALA A 153 0.59 -2.22 4.73
C ALA A 153 1.10 -0.89 5.28
N VAL A 154 1.39 0.07 4.39
CA VAL A 154 1.80 1.43 4.77
C VAL A 154 0.59 2.35 4.67
N VAL A 155 0.12 2.81 5.81
CA VAL A 155 -1.20 3.44 5.96
C VAL A 155 -1.17 4.67 6.87
N TYR A 156 -2.21 5.47 6.76
CA TYR A 156 -2.55 6.49 7.76
C TYR A 156 -3.36 5.87 8.90
N GLU A 157 -3.24 6.40 10.10
CA GLU A 157 -4.11 6.17 11.27
C GLU A 157 -4.28 4.71 11.72
N GLY A 158 -3.81 3.74 10.94
CA GLY A 158 -4.00 2.31 11.22
C GLY A 158 -5.45 1.84 11.05
N PHE A 159 -5.60 0.56 10.81
CA PHE A 159 -6.92 -0.09 10.78
C PHE A 159 -7.46 -0.24 12.21
N ASN A 160 -8.77 -0.12 12.39
CA ASN A 160 -9.42 -0.39 13.67
C ASN A 160 -9.61 -1.90 13.88
N ASP A 161 -8.50 -2.63 13.91
CA ASP A 161 -8.48 -4.08 14.12
C ASP A 161 -7.36 -4.45 15.09
N ASN A 162 -7.74 -4.99 16.27
CA ASN A 162 -6.81 -5.37 17.34
C ASN A 162 -5.98 -6.63 17.05
N ARG A 163 -6.27 -7.32 15.95
CA ARG A 163 -5.50 -8.47 15.48
C ARG A 163 -4.27 -8.08 14.65
N LEU A 164 -4.11 -6.78 14.36
CA LEU A 164 -2.98 -6.22 13.66
C LEU A 164 -2.03 -5.49 14.61
N ASN A 165 -0.76 -5.48 14.26
CA ASN A 165 0.25 -4.63 14.87
C ASN A 165 0.49 -3.40 14.02
N PHE A 166 0.92 -2.32 14.66
CA PHE A 166 1.20 -1.04 13.99
C PHE A 166 2.52 -0.46 14.51
N GLU A 167 3.44 -0.17 13.60
CA GLU A 167 4.67 0.56 13.89
C GLU A 167 4.56 1.97 13.30
N CYS A 168 4.55 2.98 14.19
CA CYS A 168 4.51 4.39 13.79
C CYS A 168 5.89 4.83 13.32
N PHE A 169 6.01 5.30 12.06
CA PHE A 169 7.27 5.85 11.57
C PHE A 169 7.30 7.37 11.50
N SER A 170 6.13 8.04 11.53
CA SER A 170 6.04 9.50 11.59
C SER A 170 4.66 9.96 12.05
N GLN A 171 4.56 11.22 12.46
CA GLN A 171 3.30 11.87 12.81
C GLN A 171 3.03 12.98 11.79
N THR A 172 1.76 13.12 11.42
CA THR A 172 1.32 14.19 10.54
C THR A 172 1.40 15.52 11.28
N GLY A 173 2.04 16.49 10.65
CA GLY A 173 2.22 17.84 11.19
C GLY A 173 1.19 18.82 10.63
N ASP A 174 1.66 19.68 9.73
CA ASP A 174 0.85 20.71 9.08
C ASP A 174 0.01 20.12 7.95
N ILE A 175 -1.13 20.74 7.70
CA ILE A 175 -2.03 20.43 6.60
C ILE A 175 -1.97 21.58 5.59
N PHE A 176 -1.84 21.25 4.33
CA PHE A 176 -1.68 22.19 3.24
C PHE A 176 -2.85 22.09 2.25
N LEU A 177 -3.16 23.20 1.66
CA LEU A 177 -4.03 23.31 0.50
C LEU A 177 -3.16 23.33 -0.76
N LEU A 178 -3.30 22.34 -1.61
CA LEU A 178 -2.67 22.30 -2.93
C LEU A 178 -3.58 22.96 -3.94
N CYS A 179 -3.00 23.77 -4.81
CA CYS A 179 -3.70 24.48 -5.88
C CYS A 179 -2.74 24.72 -7.06
N ARG A 180 -3.27 25.24 -8.16
CA ARG A 180 -2.39 25.70 -9.26
C ARG A 180 -1.58 26.92 -8.86
N LYS A 181 -0.45 27.13 -9.53
CA LYS A 181 0.37 28.35 -9.38
C LYS A 181 -0.45 29.59 -9.72
N GLY A 182 -0.34 30.63 -8.88
CA GLY A 182 -1.12 31.87 -9.03
C GLY A 182 -2.61 31.72 -8.71
N HIS A 183 -3.00 30.70 -7.96
CA HIS A 183 -4.38 30.54 -7.49
C HIS A 183 -4.74 31.68 -6.52
N PRO A 184 -6.00 32.22 -6.55
CA PRO A 184 -6.40 33.34 -5.70
C PRO A 184 -6.21 33.10 -4.19
N LEU A 185 -6.38 31.87 -3.70
CA LEU A 185 -6.19 31.52 -2.29
C LEU A 185 -4.73 31.60 -1.81
N LEU A 186 -3.75 31.70 -2.71
CA LEU A 186 -2.34 31.85 -2.35
C LEU A 186 -1.99 33.26 -1.83
N SER A 187 -2.88 34.24 -2.00
CA SER A 187 -2.62 35.62 -1.66
C SER A 187 -2.75 35.97 -0.17
N GLY A 188 -3.16 35.03 0.68
CA GLY A 188 -3.25 35.32 2.12
C GLY A 188 -4.28 34.49 2.88
N ASP A 189 -4.84 35.08 3.93
CA ASP A 189 -5.86 34.46 4.76
C ASP A 189 -7.16 34.27 3.99
N PHE A 190 -7.71 33.08 4.07
CA PHE A 190 -9.00 32.72 3.50
C PHE A 190 -9.85 31.96 4.55
N SER A 191 -11.14 32.07 4.41
CA SER A 191 -12.13 31.40 5.26
C SER A 191 -12.60 30.08 4.63
N ALA A 192 -13.39 29.31 5.39
CA ALA A 192 -14.06 28.12 4.86
C ALA A 192 -15.09 28.48 3.77
N SER A 193 -15.70 29.68 3.83
CA SER A 193 -16.60 30.17 2.79
C SER A 193 -15.85 30.48 1.50
N ASP A 194 -14.62 31.02 1.58
CA ASP A 194 -13.80 31.27 0.39
C ASP A 194 -13.35 29.95 -0.25
N LEU A 195 -13.04 28.93 0.55
CA LEU A 195 -12.73 27.58 0.05
C LEU A 195 -13.88 27.00 -0.76
N SER A 196 -15.12 27.20 -0.34
CA SER A 196 -16.31 26.66 -1.00
C SER A 196 -16.54 27.20 -2.42
N CYS A 197 -15.88 28.32 -2.77
CA CYS A 197 -15.93 28.88 -4.12
C CYS A 197 -15.13 28.07 -5.15
N TYR A 198 -14.29 27.13 -4.71
CA TYR A 198 -13.41 26.33 -5.55
C TYR A 198 -13.74 24.84 -5.45
N PRO A 199 -13.71 24.11 -6.59
CA PRO A 199 -13.99 22.69 -6.58
C PRO A 199 -12.89 21.91 -5.86
N LEU A 200 -13.28 20.86 -5.11
CA LEU A 200 -12.36 19.94 -4.46
C LEU A 200 -12.01 18.77 -5.40
N VAL A 201 -10.74 18.43 -5.49
CA VAL A 201 -10.26 17.12 -5.95
C VAL A 201 -9.88 16.34 -4.71
N GLU A 202 -10.63 15.29 -4.41
CA GLU A 202 -10.36 14.43 -3.27
C GLU A 202 -9.42 13.30 -3.68
N ILE A 203 -8.29 13.21 -2.95
CA ILE A 203 -7.36 12.09 -3.07
C ILE A 203 -7.84 11.04 -2.08
N ASP A 204 -8.72 10.17 -2.56
CA ASP A 204 -9.41 9.17 -1.75
C ASP A 204 -8.74 7.82 -1.89
N ASN A 205 -7.91 7.48 -0.94
CA ASN A 205 -7.17 6.23 -0.91
C ASN A 205 -7.98 5.06 -0.31
N TYR A 206 -9.10 5.34 0.36
CA TYR A 206 -9.95 4.32 0.98
C TYR A 206 -11.34 4.87 1.25
N ARG A 207 -12.30 4.54 0.39
CA ARG A 207 -13.69 4.98 0.55
C ARG A 207 -14.35 4.27 1.73
N ASP A 208 -14.42 4.96 2.86
CA ASP A 208 -15.24 4.57 3.99
C ASP A 208 -16.66 5.15 3.93
N ASN A 209 -17.03 5.77 2.79
CA ASN A 209 -18.27 6.54 2.59
C ASN A 209 -18.39 7.79 3.49
N SER A 210 -17.32 8.24 4.13
CA SER A 210 -17.32 9.52 4.83
C SER A 210 -17.25 10.67 3.83
N SER A 211 -17.79 11.81 4.26
CA SER A 211 -17.68 13.06 3.51
C SER A 211 -16.24 13.57 3.55
N PRO A 212 -15.72 14.16 2.45
CA PRO A 212 -14.43 14.81 2.48
C PRO A 212 -14.37 15.90 3.57
N LEU A 213 -13.26 15.95 4.26
CA LEU A 213 -13.07 16.82 5.43
C LEU A 213 -13.36 18.31 5.16
N LEU A 214 -12.93 18.82 3.98
CA LEU A 214 -13.20 20.20 3.61
C LEU A 214 -14.69 20.46 3.31
N VAL A 215 -15.39 19.46 2.78
CA VAL A 215 -16.83 19.55 2.55
C VAL A 215 -17.57 19.73 3.87
N ASP A 216 -17.22 18.93 4.89
CA ASP A 216 -17.84 19.04 6.22
C ASP A 216 -17.56 20.40 6.87
N ILE A 217 -16.32 20.90 6.75
CA ILE A 217 -15.94 22.21 7.28
C ILE A 217 -16.71 23.36 6.59
N CYS A 218 -16.87 23.29 5.27
CA CYS A 218 -17.65 24.27 4.54
C CYS A 218 -19.13 24.21 4.93
N HIS A 219 -19.67 23.01 5.09
CA HIS A 219 -21.05 22.81 5.53
C HIS A 219 -21.32 23.37 6.92
N GLU A 220 -20.39 23.24 7.88
CA GLU A 220 -20.50 23.84 9.23
C GLU A 220 -20.66 25.38 9.21
N VAL A 221 -20.20 26.05 8.18
CA VAL A 221 -20.33 27.51 8.02
C VAL A 221 -21.45 27.91 7.05
N GLY A 222 -22.31 26.96 6.69
CA GLY A 222 -23.45 27.18 5.79
C GLY A 222 -23.08 27.33 4.32
N SER A 223 -21.88 26.86 3.93
CA SER A 223 -21.39 26.88 2.54
C SER A 223 -21.31 25.48 1.97
N ASN A 224 -21.47 25.33 0.65
CA ASN A 224 -21.42 24.05 -0.01
C ASN A 224 -20.20 23.98 -0.93
N MET A 225 -19.29 23.08 -0.64
CA MET A 225 -18.12 22.79 -1.48
C MET A 225 -18.44 21.68 -2.50
N CYS A 226 -18.16 21.95 -3.77
CA CYS A 226 -18.36 20.97 -4.82
C CYS A 226 -17.16 20.03 -4.92
N VAL A 227 -17.37 18.71 -4.82
CA VAL A 227 -16.34 17.73 -5.14
C VAL A 227 -16.37 17.46 -6.64
N ARG A 228 -15.33 17.85 -7.33
CA ARG A 228 -15.20 17.71 -8.79
C ARG A 228 -14.74 16.31 -9.19
N ALA A 229 -13.85 15.73 -8.42
CA ALA A 229 -13.29 14.41 -8.70
C ALA A 229 -12.86 13.71 -7.42
N TYR A 230 -12.99 12.38 -7.44
CA TYR A 230 -12.34 11.46 -6.53
C TYR A 230 -11.28 10.69 -7.30
N THR A 231 -10.10 10.55 -6.76
CA THR A 231 -9.02 9.78 -7.39
C THR A 231 -8.11 9.15 -6.36
N GLU A 232 -7.68 7.92 -6.59
CA GLU A 232 -6.66 7.25 -5.78
C GLU A 232 -5.24 7.61 -6.23
N SER A 233 -5.09 8.21 -7.42
CA SER A 233 -3.79 8.57 -7.99
C SER A 233 -3.42 10.01 -7.68
N VAL A 234 -2.34 10.18 -6.92
CA VAL A 234 -1.74 11.50 -6.64
C VAL A 234 -1.34 12.23 -7.93
N ALA A 235 -0.78 11.50 -8.90
CA ALA A 235 -0.38 12.10 -10.17
C ALA A 235 -1.58 12.64 -10.97
N SER A 236 -2.69 11.90 -10.99
CA SER A 236 -3.94 12.35 -11.64
C SER A 236 -4.52 13.58 -10.94
N ALA A 237 -4.55 13.59 -9.60
CA ALA A 237 -4.98 14.74 -8.82
C ALA A 237 -4.15 15.97 -9.17
N PHE A 238 -2.83 15.84 -9.24
CA PHE A 238 -1.92 16.95 -9.55
C PHE A 238 -2.16 17.53 -10.94
N GLN A 239 -2.41 16.71 -11.94
CA GLN A 239 -2.74 17.18 -13.28
C GLN A 239 -4.07 17.93 -13.33
N LEU A 240 -5.10 17.41 -12.63
CA LEU A 240 -6.39 18.11 -12.54
C LEU A 240 -6.27 19.45 -11.85
N ILE A 241 -5.51 19.55 -10.76
CA ILE A 241 -5.31 20.78 -9.99
C ILE A 241 -4.47 21.77 -10.78
N ALA A 242 -3.36 21.35 -11.41
CA ALA A 242 -2.49 22.23 -12.19
C ALA A 242 -3.21 22.88 -13.39
N SER A 243 -4.26 22.25 -13.91
CA SER A 243 -5.01 22.69 -15.09
C SER A 243 -6.36 23.37 -14.77
N SER A 244 -6.68 23.61 -13.50
CA SER A 244 -7.98 24.17 -13.10
C SER A 244 -7.87 25.00 -11.81
N ASP A 245 -8.97 25.63 -11.39
CA ASP A 245 -9.09 26.29 -10.08
C ASP A 245 -9.50 25.30 -8.98
N SER A 246 -9.33 24.01 -9.19
CA SER A 246 -9.61 23.01 -8.16
C SER A 246 -8.51 23.01 -7.10
N VAL A 247 -8.88 22.59 -5.89
CA VAL A 247 -7.97 22.47 -4.75
C VAL A 247 -7.97 21.06 -4.18
N ALA A 248 -6.93 20.69 -3.46
CA ALA A 248 -6.88 19.46 -2.68
C ALA A 248 -6.22 19.68 -1.30
N VAL A 249 -6.51 18.82 -0.35
CA VAL A 249 -5.83 18.80 0.95
C VAL A 249 -4.66 17.82 0.92
N ILE A 250 -3.53 18.25 1.43
CA ILE A 250 -2.35 17.41 1.60
C ILE A 250 -1.88 17.49 3.05
N CYS A 251 -1.73 16.34 3.70
CA CYS A 251 -1.14 16.20 5.03
C CYS A 251 0.15 15.36 5.03
N ASN A 252 0.53 14.83 3.85
CA ASN A 252 1.68 13.95 3.69
C ASN A 252 2.89 14.71 3.13
N GLN A 253 4.02 14.63 3.82
CA GLN A 253 5.27 15.32 3.42
C GLN A 253 5.87 14.74 2.13
N PHE A 254 5.67 13.45 1.84
CA PHE A 254 6.13 12.84 0.58
C PHE A 254 5.33 13.38 -0.60
N THR A 255 4.03 13.56 -0.42
CA THR A 255 3.13 14.14 -1.43
C THR A 255 3.49 15.60 -1.72
N LEU A 256 3.78 16.40 -0.67
CA LEU A 256 4.27 17.77 -0.85
C LEU A 256 5.60 17.81 -1.60
N ARG A 257 6.54 16.93 -1.23
CA ARG A 257 7.82 16.83 -1.93
C ARG A 257 7.64 16.47 -3.40
N PHE A 258 6.67 15.62 -3.73
CA PHE A 258 6.33 15.32 -5.12
C PHE A 258 5.69 16.53 -5.81
N ALA A 259 4.78 17.25 -5.14
CA ALA A 259 4.18 18.48 -5.68
C ALA A 259 5.23 19.51 -6.10
N ASN A 260 6.32 19.65 -5.33
CA ASN A 260 7.44 20.56 -5.65
C ASN A 260 8.18 20.18 -6.96
N THR A 261 8.02 18.97 -7.45
CA THR A 261 8.62 18.53 -8.73
C THR A 261 7.69 18.74 -9.92
N VAL A 262 6.42 19.08 -9.68
CA VAL A 262 5.41 19.23 -10.72
C VAL A 262 5.24 20.71 -11.09
N THR A 263 5.48 21.03 -12.35
CA THR A 263 5.32 22.40 -12.83
C THR A 263 3.85 22.82 -12.79
N GLY A 264 3.59 24.04 -12.33
CA GLY A 264 2.23 24.60 -12.31
C GLY A 264 1.45 24.39 -11.04
N LEU A 265 2.01 23.68 -10.06
CA LEU A 265 1.45 23.53 -8.72
C LEU A 265 2.08 24.51 -7.73
N ASP A 266 1.31 24.83 -6.72
CA ASP A 266 1.72 25.56 -5.52
C ASP A 266 0.85 25.14 -4.34
N TYR A 267 1.26 25.46 -3.13
CA TYR A 267 0.50 25.11 -1.94
C TYR A 267 0.67 26.15 -0.83
N ILE A 268 -0.32 26.25 0.02
CA ILE A 268 -0.33 27.12 1.17
C ILE A 268 -0.76 26.33 2.40
N LYS A 269 -0.18 26.65 3.56
CA LYS A 269 -0.63 26.09 4.82
C LYS A 269 -2.07 26.54 5.11
N LEU A 270 -2.92 25.62 5.53
CA LEU A 270 -4.31 25.98 5.90
C LEU A 270 -4.32 26.98 7.06
N PRO A 271 -5.17 28.01 7.00
CA PRO A 271 -5.32 29.00 8.07
C PRO A 271 -5.67 28.35 9.41
N THR A 272 -5.16 28.94 10.50
CA THR A 272 -5.37 28.43 11.87
C THR A 272 -6.83 28.18 12.23
N PRO A 273 -7.83 29.03 11.84
CA PRO A 273 -9.23 28.75 12.12
C PRO A 273 -9.74 27.46 11.48
N ILE A 274 -9.32 27.18 10.25
CA ILE A 274 -9.69 25.94 9.53
C ILE A 274 -8.99 24.74 10.18
N LEU A 275 -7.69 24.84 10.48
CA LEU A 275 -6.94 23.78 11.18
C LEU A 275 -7.57 23.44 12.55
N THR A 276 -8.05 24.43 13.28
CA THR A 276 -8.70 24.22 14.56
C THR A 276 -10.01 23.44 14.41
N ARG A 277 -10.79 23.73 13.37
CA ARG A 277 -12.02 22.96 13.05
C ARG A 277 -11.68 21.51 12.64
N ILE A 278 -10.68 21.33 11.78
CA ILE A 278 -10.18 19.99 11.41
C ILE A 278 -9.83 19.19 12.66
N ARG A 279 -9.05 19.78 13.56
CA ARG A 279 -8.65 19.11 14.81
C ARG A 279 -9.87 18.78 15.70
N LYS A 280 -10.85 19.64 15.75
CA LYS A 280 -12.08 19.40 16.51
C LYS A 280 -12.90 18.25 15.93
N LEU A 281 -13.09 18.19 14.63
CA LEU A 281 -13.80 17.11 13.96
C LEU A 281 -13.07 15.77 14.12
N ARG A 282 -11.74 15.79 14.13
CA ARG A 282 -10.89 14.61 14.31
C ARG A 282 -10.50 14.33 15.76
N SER A 283 -10.89 15.14 16.74
CA SER A 283 -10.47 14.99 18.14
C SER A 283 -10.94 13.70 18.82
N ALA A 284 -11.86 12.98 18.21
CA ALA A 284 -12.26 11.62 18.63
C ALA A 284 -11.31 10.53 18.10
N VAL A 285 -10.37 10.86 17.23
CA VAL A 285 -9.45 9.94 16.56
C VAL A 285 -8.04 10.22 17.05
N LYS A 286 -7.23 9.17 17.22
CA LYS A 286 -5.80 9.24 17.60
C LYS A 286 -5.04 10.25 16.72
N PRO A 287 -3.86 10.78 17.18
CA PRO A 287 -3.04 11.64 16.34
C PRO A 287 -2.82 10.96 14.98
N ILE A 288 -2.99 11.73 13.91
CA ILE A 288 -2.77 11.23 12.56
C ILE A 288 -1.30 10.85 12.44
N GLY A 289 -1.03 9.56 12.48
CA GLY A 289 0.29 9.00 12.30
C GLY A 289 0.37 8.24 10.99
N ASN A 290 1.59 8.00 10.54
CA ASN A 290 1.87 7.12 9.42
C ASN A 290 2.44 5.82 9.98
N TYR A 291 1.84 4.72 9.59
CA TYR A 291 2.09 3.42 10.20
C TYR A 291 2.43 2.36 9.18
N ILE A 292 3.19 1.37 9.63
CA ILE A 292 3.29 0.08 8.95
C ILE A 292 2.43 -0.89 9.76
N ALA A 293 1.38 -1.40 9.13
CA ALA A 293 0.49 -2.41 9.69
C ALA A 293 0.94 -3.80 9.26
N TYR A 294 0.82 -4.80 10.16
CA TYR A 294 1.16 -6.20 9.88
C TYR A 294 0.42 -7.16 10.81
N GLY A 295 0.27 -8.42 10.38
CA GLY A 295 -0.40 -9.45 11.17
C GLY A 295 0.46 -9.93 12.35
N HIS A 296 -0.17 -10.29 13.48
CA HIS A 296 0.50 -10.82 14.68
C HIS A 296 1.31 -12.10 14.43
N THR A 297 0.99 -12.82 13.38
CA THR A 297 1.51 -14.18 13.17
C THR A 297 2.89 -14.24 12.55
N ASN A 298 3.36 -13.17 11.92
CA ASN A 298 4.66 -13.17 11.24
C ASN A 298 5.77 -12.62 12.15
N GLN A 299 6.47 -13.54 12.83
CA GLN A 299 7.58 -13.24 13.77
C GLN A 299 8.94 -13.70 13.23
N SER A 300 9.05 -13.98 11.93
CA SER A 300 10.31 -14.47 11.37
C SER A 300 11.43 -13.41 11.47
N PRO A 301 12.70 -13.82 11.68
CA PRO A 301 13.81 -12.87 11.72
C PRO A 301 13.94 -12.01 10.46
N VAL A 302 13.64 -12.57 9.29
CA VAL A 302 13.62 -11.84 8.00
C VAL A 302 12.53 -10.75 8.04
N PHE A 303 11.31 -11.13 8.44
CA PHE A 303 10.19 -10.21 8.54
C PHE A 303 10.52 -9.06 9.50
N GLN A 304 10.98 -9.36 10.71
CA GLN A 304 11.31 -8.34 11.70
C GLN A 304 12.46 -7.43 11.25
N TRP A 305 13.42 -7.98 10.50
CA TRP A 305 14.50 -7.18 9.93
C TRP A 305 13.98 -6.25 8.82
N VAL A 306 13.17 -6.74 7.89
CA VAL A 306 12.57 -5.92 6.82
C VAL A 306 11.70 -4.82 7.42
N LEU A 307 10.84 -5.16 8.40
CA LEU A 307 10.02 -4.19 9.12
C LEU A 307 10.85 -3.05 9.69
N ARG A 308 11.95 -3.37 10.39
CA ARG A 308 12.85 -2.38 10.97
C ARG A 308 13.49 -1.50 9.90
N GLN A 309 13.95 -2.10 8.79
CA GLN A 309 14.53 -1.31 7.69
C GLN A 309 13.49 -0.37 7.06
N LEU A 310 12.25 -0.81 6.91
CA LEU A 310 11.15 0.02 6.39
C LEU A 310 10.81 1.16 7.37
N VAL A 311 10.63 0.87 8.66
CA VAL A 311 10.31 1.87 9.68
C VAL A 311 11.41 2.94 9.74
N ASP A 312 12.67 2.51 9.90
CA ASP A 312 13.82 3.44 10.01
C ASP A 312 13.99 4.26 8.73
N GLY A 313 13.90 3.61 7.56
CA GLY A 313 14.06 4.26 6.27
C GLY A 313 12.96 5.28 5.97
N LEU A 314 11.71 4.92 6.22
CA LEU A 314 10.57 5.84 6.02
C LEU A 314 10.61 7.00 7.02
N ALA A 315 11.03 6.76 8.28
CA ALA A 315 11.19 7.82 9.27
C ALA A 315 12.29 8.82 8.89
N GLU A 316 13.41 8.34 8.36
CA GLU A 316 14.49 9.21 7.85
C GLU A 316 14.03 10.02 6.63
N ASP A 317 13.40 9.36 5.67
CA ASP A 317 12.87 10.02 4.47
C ASP A 317 11.82 11.07 4.81
N TRP A 318 10.98 10.82 5.79
CA TRP A 318 10.01 11.78 6.28
C TRP A 318 10.67 13.03 6.85
N LYS A 319 11.69 12.86 7.69
CA LYS A 319 12.47 13.99 8.25
C LYS A 319 13.13 14.83 7.17
N LEU A 320 13.68 14.17 6.13
CA LEU A 320 14.29 14.87 4.99
C LEU A 320 13.25 15.65 4.17
N ALA A 321 12.07 15.04 3.95
CA ALA A 321 10.97 15.71 3.26
C ALA A 321 10.46 16.91 4.05
N LEU A 322 10.30 16.79 5.36
CA LEU A 322 9.88 17.88 6.25
C LEU A 322 10.89 19.06 6.22
N GLN A 323 12.19 18.77 6.24
CA GLN A 323 13.24 19.79 6.15
C GLN A 323 13.26 20.50 4.79
N ALA A 324 13.07 19.76 3.70
CA ALA A 324 13.00 20.33 2.36
C ALA A 324 11.78 21.26 2.21
N ASN A 325 10.60 20.79 2.61
CA ASN A 325 9.36 21.55 2.53
C ASN A 325 9.38 22.81 3.43
N SER A 326 10.05 22.75 4.60
CA SER A 326 10.16 23.90 5.51
C SER A 326 11.00 25.05 4.94
N LYS A 327 11.95 24.79 4.05
CA LYS A 327 12.77 25.81 3.39
C LYS A 327 12.03 26.57 2.30
N GLU A 328 10.98 25.97 1.72
CA GLU A 328 10.20 26.57 0.63
C GLU A 328 9.00 27.38 1.14
N ILE A 329 8.60 27.19 2.39
CA ILE A 329 7.45 27.90 3.02
C ILE A 329 7.81 29.35 3.43
N HIS A 330 9.10 29.73 3.45
CA HIS A 330 9.49 31.12 3.65
C HIS A 330 9.50 31.83 2.30
N PRO A 331 8.59 32.80 2.06
CA PRO A 331 8.65 33.62 0.86
C PRO A 331 10.02 34.30 0.85
N LYS A 332 10.70 34.22 -0.27
CA LYS A 332 11.84 35.09 -0.55
C LYS A 332 11.31 36.53 -0.43
N SER A 333 11.68 37.17 0.69
CA SER A 333 11.53 38.62 0.88
C SER A 333 12.19 39.41 -0.25
#